data_4e19ed596aba714345c50630595d31a7
#
_entry.id   4e19ed596aba714345c50630595d31a7
#
_cell.length_a   1.000
_cell.length_b   1.000
_cell.length_c   1.000
_cell.angle_alpha   90.00
_cell.angle_beta   90.00
_cell.angle_gamma   90.00
#
_symmetry.space_group_name_H-M   'P 1'
#
loop_
_entity.id
_entity.type
_entity.pdbx_description
1 polymer ?
#
loop_
_entity_poly.entity_id
_entity_poly.type
_entity_poly.pdbx_seq_one_letter_code
_entity_poly.pdbx_strand_id
1 'polypeptide(L)'
;MEKNHGNNAAASPKEGKKRVNLLAIGDVGSTLLTGLKLLGGDVIGSIGICDLSDQITARWEFEMGQISLPWEYDAFPEVHVVRPEELFDCDVFVFVASRGIPPVGSQVKDVRMYQFENNAKIVKQYARMAREQGFHGLWCAVSDPVDPLAKTAYLESNRDENGAWDGRGLRPEQVQGFGLGVMNARAAYFAKRDPRLASFLTEGRSFGPHGTGLFIANSIDHYDEEVSRELTHRTVTANL
;
A
#
# COMPACT_ATOMS: atom_id res chain seq x y z
N MET A 1 -19.45 -0.28 37.65
CA MET A 1 -18.54 -1.16 36.86
C MET A 1 -17.61 -0.24 36.10
N GLU A 2 -16.46 0.05 36.67
CA GLU A 2 -15.41 0.85 36.05
C GLU A 2 -14.79 0.04 34.90
N LYS A 3 -14.81 0.62 33.70
CA LYS A 3 -14.10 0.06 32.56
C LYS A 3 -12.62 0.31 32.75
N ASN A 4 -11.92 -0.73 33.16
CA ASN A 4 -10.47 -0.78 33.16
C ASN A 4 -9.98 -0.72 31.70
N HIS A 5 -9.61 0.45 31.22
CA HIS A 5 -8.89 0.62 29.98
C HIS A 5 -7.45 0.19 30.26
N GLY A 6 -7.17 -1.08 29.95
CA GLY A 6 -5.81 -1.60 29.98
C GLY A 6 -4.91 -0.71 29.11
N ASN A 7 -3.85 -0.19 29.72
CA ASN A 7 -2.73 0.42 29.03
C ASN A 7 -2.09 -0.65 28.13
N ASN A 8 -2.56 -0.78 26.88
CA ASN A 8 -1.77 -1.44 25.84
C ASN A 8 -0.66 -0.46 25.44
N ALA A 9 0.45 -0.51 26.19
CA ALA A 9 1.69 0.07 25.71
C ALA A 9 2.04 -0.66 24.42
N ALA A 10 2.21 0.09 23.33
CA ALA A 10 2.66 -0.45 22.06
C ALA A 10 3.90 -1.31 22.31
N ALA A 11 3.86 -2.57 21.85
CA ALA A 11 4.96 -3.49 22.05
C ALA A 11 6.23 -2.86 21.48
N SER A 12 7.29 -2.82 22.29
CA SER A 12 8.58 -2.32 21.83
C SER A 12 9.07 -3.17 20.67
N PRO A 13 9.46 -2.59 19.54
CA PRO A 13 9.91 -3.36 18.40
C PRO A 13 11.07 -4.26 18.79
N LYS A 14 11.09 -5.48 18.30
CA LYS A 14 12.25 -6.39 18.43
C LYS A 14 13.48 -5.66 17.90
N GLU A 15 14.57 -5.70 18.64
CA GLU A 15 15.78 -4.93 18.35
C GLU A 15 16.21 -5.07 16.87
N GLY A 16 16.34 -3.94 16.17
CA GLY A 16 16.71 -3.87 14.74
C GLY A 16 15.59 -4.10 13.73
N LYS A 17 14.38 -4.53 14.13
CA LYS A 17 13.25 -4.74 13.20
C LYS A 17 12.38 -3.48 13.07
N LYS A 18 11.65 -3.40 11.95
CA LYS A 18 10.84 -2.25 11.57
C LYS A 18 9.40 -2.34 12.08
N ARG A 19 8.80 -1.18 12.31
CA ARG A 19 7.36 -1.03 12.58
C ARG A 19 6.64 -0.62 11.31
N VAL A 20 5.54 -1.32 11.00
CA VAL A 20 4.69 -1.04 9.84
C VAL A 20 3.27 -0.77 10.33
N ASN A 21 2.70 0.38 9.98
CA ASN A 21 1.31 0.69 10.32
C ASN A 21 0.44 0.75 9.07
N LEU A 22 -0.70 0.06 9.10
CA LEU A 22 -1.68 -0.01 8.01
C LEU A 22 -2.93 0.79 8.36
N LEU A 23 -3.35 1.64 7.45
CA LEU A 23 -4.64 2.34 7.51
C LEU A 23 -5.66 1.66 6.60
N ALA A 24 -6.72 1.18 7.19
CA ALA A 24 -7.85 0.44 6.63
C ALA A 24 -7.57 -1.04 6.32
N ILE A 25 -8.43 -1.90 6.88
CA ILE A 25 -8.34 -3.36 6.79
C ILE A 25 -9.55 -3.91 6.01
N GLY A 26 -9.78 -3.34 4.83
CA GLY A 26 -10.70 -3.88 3.83
C GLY A 26 -10.06 -5.07 3.08
N ASP A 27 -10.59 -5.44 1.91
CA ASP A 27 -10.14 -6.60 1.15
C ASP A 27 -8.64 -6.56 0.83
N VAL A 28 -8.14 -5.42 0.33
CA VAL A 28 -6.71 -5.26 0.02
C VAL A 28 -5.88 -5.18 1.30
N GLY A 29 -6.34 -4.41 2.30
CA GLY A 29 -5.63 -4.23 3.56
C GLY A 29 -5.47 -5.53 4.34
N SER A 30 -6.51 -6.35 4.42
CA SER A 30 -6.46 -7.66 5.09
C SER A 30 -5.57 -8.67 4.38
N THR A 31 -5.59 -8.69 3.05
CA THR A 31 -4.70 -9.52 2.24
C THR A 31 -3.23 -9.11 2.44
N LEU A 32 -2.96 -7.80 2.42
CA LEU A 32 -1.63 -7.26 2.67
C LEU A 32 -1.16 -7.57 4.10
N LEU A 33 -2.01 -7.34 5.11
CA LEU A 33 -1.75 -7.67 6.51
C LEU A 33 -1.33 -9.13 6.68
N THR A 34 -2.09 -10.06 6.07
CA THR A 34 -1.78 -11.49 6.10
C THR A 34 -0.43 -11.78 5.45
N GLY A 35 -0.15 -11.17 4.30
CA GLY A 35 1.14 -11.32 3.61
C GLY A 35 2.31 -10.82 4.46
N LEU A 36 2.19 -9.63 5.06
CA LEU A 36 3.22 -9.05 5.93
C LEU A 36 3.43 -9.90 7.21
N LYS A 37 2.34 -10.43 7.80
CA LYS A 37 2.41 -11.33 8.95
C LYS A 37 3.19 -12.59 8.63
N LEU A 38 2.91 -13.24 7.50
CA LEU A 38 3.51 -14.52 7.15
C LEU A 38 4.94 -14.41 6.60
N LEU A 39 5.24 -13.33 5.89
CA LEU A 39 6.49 -13.19 5.13
C LEU A 39 7.46 -12.15 5.69
N GLY A 40 6.99 -11.30 6.62
CA GLY A 40 7.76 -10.16 7.11
C GLY A 40 8.66 -10.45 8.32
N GLY A 41 8.62 -11.64 8.90
CA GLY A 41 9.23 -11.95 10.19
C GLY A 41 10.73 -11.63 10.33
N ASP A 42 11.47 -11.63 9.23
CA ASP A 42 12.90 -11.30 9.25
C ASP A 42 13.18 -9.80 9.44
N VAL A 43 12.29 -8.92 8.97
CA VAL A 43 12.50 -7.46 8.93
C VAL A 43 11.45 -6.65 9.70
N ILE A 44 10.25 -7.18 9.88
CA ILE A 44 9.14 -6.52 10.58
C ILE A 44 9.05 -7.09 12.00
N GLY A 45 9.10 -6.21 12.98
CA GLY A 45 8.92 -6.57 14.39
C GLY A 45 7.48 -6.45 14.84
N SER A 46 6.76 -5.44 14.34
CA SER A 46 5.35 -5.23 14.67
C SER A 46 4.58 -4.60 13.52
N ILE A 47 3.28 -4.88 13.47
CA ILE A 47 2.34 -4.32 12.50
C ILE A 47 1.19 -3.69 13.27
N GLY A 48 1.09 -2.36 13.19
CA GLY A 48 -0.06 -1.62 13.71
C GLY A 48 -1.19 -1.59 12.70
N ILE A 49 -2.43 -1.77 13.14
CA ILE A 49 -3.61 -1.70 12.30
C ILE A 49 -4.60 -0.65 12.80
N CYS A 50 -5.10 0.18 11.89
CA CYS A 50 -6.11 1.18 12.17
C CYS A 50 -7.23 1.11 11.13
N ASP A 51 -8.46 1.17 11.58
CA ASP A 51 -9.66 1.23 10.73
C ASP A 51 -10.72 2.12 11.40
N LEU A 52 -11.74 2.52 10.64
CA LEU A 52 -12.89 3.26 11.18
C LEU A 52 -13.78 2.40 12.09
N SER A 53 -13.66 1.09 12.03
CA SER A 53 -14.42 0.12 12.81
C SER A 53 -13.55 -0.62 13.81
N ASP A 54 -13.78 -0.35 15.09
CA ASP A 54 -13.11 -1.06 16.20
C ASP A 54 -13.38 -2.58 16.16
N GLN A 55 -14.52 -3.00 15.62
CA GLN A 55 -14.83 -4.43 15.47
C GLN A 55 -13.94 -5.09 14.42
N ILE A 56 -13.64 -4.39 13.33
CA ILE A 56 -12.73 -4.89 12.28
C ILE A 56 -11.32 -5.01 12.82
N THR A 57 -10.80 -3.98 13.49
CA THR A 57 -9.44 -3.99 14.02
C THR A 57 -9.29 -5.05 15.12
N ALA A 58 -10.22 -5.14 16.09
CA ALA A 58 -10.20 -6.15 17.14
C ALA A 58 -10.25 -7.59 16.58
N ARG A 59 -11.06 -7.81 15.54
CA ARG A 59 -11.13 -9.12 14.86
C ARG A 59 -9.77 -9.45 14.22
N TRP A 60 -9.20 -8.53 13.43
CA TRP A 60 -7.95 -8.82 12.72
C TRP A 60 -6.75 -8.94 13.66
N GLU A 61 -6.68 -8.16 14.74
CA GLU A 61 -5.68 -8.35 15.78
C GLU A 61 -5.75 -9.76 16.37
N PHE A 62 -6.95 -10.21 16.73
CA PHE A 62 -7.17 -11.55 17.28
C PHE A 62 -6.84 -12.66 16.28
N GLU A 63 -7.33 -12.58 15.03
CA GLU A 63 -7.06 -13.56 13.97
C GLU A 63 -5.56 -13.66 13.66
N MET A 64 -4.87 -12.53 13.52
CA MET A 64 -3.44 -12.50 13.25
C MET A 64 -2.61 -12.98 14.46
N GLY A 65 -3.09 -12.74 15.68
CA GLY A 65 -2.45 -13.22 16.91
C GLY A 65 -2.42 -14.75 17.03
N GLN A 66 -3.33 -15.44 16.34
CA GLN A 66 -3.39 -16.91 16.31
C GLN A 66 -2.46 -17.56 15.30
N ILE A 67 -1.85 -16.77 14.41
CA ILE A 67 -0.87 -17.26 13.44
C ILE A 67 0.49 -17.33 14.13
N SER A 68 0.94 -18.52 14.46
CA SER A 68 2.20 -18.78 15.14
C SER A 68 2.82 -20.12 14.73
N LEU A 69 4.12 -20.28 14.94
CA LEU A 69 4.81 -21.56 14.80
C LEU A 69 4.99 -22.18 16.18
N PRO A 70 4.64 -23.46 16.37
CA PRO A 70 4.89 -24.15 17.64
C PRO A 70 6.38 -24.05 18.03
N TRP A 71 6.60 -23.61 19.28
CA TRP A 71 7.93 -23.38 19.90
C TRP A 71 8.77 -22.25 19.30
N GLU A 72 8.27 -21.57 18.23
CA GLU A 72 8.87 -20.37 17.62
C GLU A 72 7.83 -19.25 17.58
N TYR A 73 7.19 -18.95 18.73
CA TYR A 73 6.07 -18.01 18.82
C TYR A 73 6.42 -16.58 18.43
N ASP A 74 7.70 -16.26 18.39
CA ASP A 74 8.24 -14.97 17.96
C ASP A 74 8.68 -14.89 16.50
N ALA A 75 8.44 -15.95 15.71
CA ALA A 75 8.86 -16.00 14.30
C ALA A 75 8.17 -14.94 13.44
N PHE A 76 6.91 -14.63 13.74
CA PHE A 76 6.10 -13.65 13.00
C PHE A 76 6.02 -12.30 13.69
N PRO A 77 5.78 -11.19 12.94
CA PRO A 77 5.52 -9.89 13.53
C PRO A 77 4.29 -9.92 14.45
N GLU A 78 4.35 -9.18 15.54
CA GLU A 78 3.18 -8.92 16.36
C GLU A 78 2.21 -7.99 15.64
N VAL A 79 0.90 -8.25 15.72
CA VAL A 79 -0.14 -7.38 15.16
C VAL A 79 -0.93 -6.78 16.32
N HIS A 80 -1.11 -5.46 16.31
CA HIS A 80 -1.82 -4.74 17.36
C HIS A 80 -2.63 -3.58 16.80
N VAL A 81 -3.71 -3.22 17.46
CA VAL A 81 -4.51 -2.04 17.12
C VAL A 81 -3.76 -0.77 17.51
N VAL A 82 -3.68 0.20 16.60
CA VAL A 82 -3.16 1.54 16.85
C VAL A 82 -4.25 2.59 16.69
N ARG A 83 -4.20 3.61 17.51
CA ARG A 83 -5.11 4.76 17.39
C ARG A 83 -4.68 5.66 16.23
N PRO A 84 -5.59 6.49 15.68
CA PRO A 84 -5.24 7.42 14.60
C PRO A 84 -4.04 8.32 14.95
N GLU A 85 -3.91 8.72 16.21
CA GLU A 85 -2.83 9.58 16.69
C GLU A 85 -1.46 8.87 16.70
N GLU A 86 -1.45 7.54 16.72
CA GLU A 86 -0.24 6.70 16.77
C GLU A 86 0.17 6.17 15.39
N LEU A 87 -0.62 6.46 14.34
CA LEU A 87 -0.41 5.90 13.00
C LEU A 87 0.98 6.19 12.42
N PHE A 88 1.56 7.34 12.75
CA PHE A 88 2.87 7.76 12.24
C PHE A 88 4.02 7.47 13.19
N ASP A 89 3.79 6.79 14.33
CA ASP A 89 4.85 6.23 15.15
C ASP A 89 5.32 4.88 14.58
N CYS A 90 5.89 4.93 13.38
CA CYS A 90 6.34 3.75 12.63
C CYS A 90 7.44 4.10 11.62
N ASP A 91 8.12 3.07 11.10
CA ASP A 91 9.10 3.23 10.01
C ASP A 91 8.42 3.27 8.63
N VAL A 92 7.27 2.57 8.50
CA VAL A 92 6.52 2.47 7.24
C VAL A 92 5.03 2.63 7.51
N PHE A 93 4.44 3.65 6.94
CA PHE A 93 3.00 3.86 6.93
C PHE A 93 2.42 3.41 5.60
N VAL A 94 1.39 2.57 5.64
CA VAL A 94 0.74 2.00 4.44
C VAL A 94 -0.69 2.51 4.33
N PHE A 95 -0.93 3.32 3.33
CA PHE A 95 -2.24 3.87 3.00
C PHE A 95 -3.00 2.92 2.07
N VAL A 96 -4.00 2.20 2.61
CA VAL A 96 -4.86 1.25 1.87
C VAL A 96 -6.32 1.71 1.87
N ALA A 97 -6.62 2.82 2.55
CA ALA A 97 -7.99 3.32 2.68
C ALA A 97 -8.60 3.72 1.33
N SER A 98 -9.82 3.28 1.08
CA SER A 98 -10.59 3.62 -0.10
C SER A 98 -12.07 3.76 0.25
N ARG A 99 -12.75 4.68 -0.44
CA ARG A 99 -14.23 4.78 -0.38
C ARG A 99 -14.94 3.82 -1.34
N GLY A 100 -14.17 2.92 -1.95
CA GLY A 100 -14.68 1.92 -2.87
C GLY A 100 -14.87 2.44 -4.30
N ILE A 101 -15.54 1.63 -5.09
CA ILE A 101 -15.90 1.90 -6.49
C ILE A 101 -17.36 2.39 -6.57
N PRO A 102 -17.74 3.13 -7.62
CA PRO A 102 -19.12 3.49 -7.83
C PRO A 102 -20.02 2.25 -7.89
N PRO A 103 -21.28 2.32 -7.40
CA PRO A 103 -22.21 1.20 -7.52
C PRO A 103 -22.40 0.77 -8.97
N VAL A 104 -22.59 -0.54 -9.18
CA VAL A 104 -22.90 -1.08 -10.51
C VAL A 104 -24.17 -0.42 -11.03
N GLY A 105 -24.13 0.07 -12.30
CA GLY A 105 -25.23 0.80 -12.91
C GLY A 105 -25.25 2.31 -12.62
N SER A 106 -24.26 2.84 -11.88
CA SER A 106 -24.09 4.29 -11.74
C SER A 106 -23.71 4.93 -13.08
N GLN A 107 -24.14 6.20 -13.32
CA GLN A 107 -23.81 6.95 -14.53
C GLN A 107 -22.41 7.60 -14.49
N VAL A 108 -21.48 7.07 -13.68
CA VAL A 108 -20.13 7.59 -13.57
C VAL A 108 -19.35 7.20 -14.83
N LYS A 109 -18.98 8.21 -15.62
CA LYS A 109 -18.26 8.03 -16.88
C LYS A 109 -16.78 7.67 -16.67
N ASP A 110 -16.16 8.19 -15.62
CA ASP A 110 -14.76 7.97 -15.27
C ASP A 110 -14.65 7.45 -13.83
N VAL A 111 -14.57 6.14 -13.70
CA VAL A 111 -14.47 5.44 -12.40
C VAL A 111 -13.18 5.84 -11.67
N ARG A 112 -12.07 6.03 -12.38
CA ARG A 112 -10.79 6.39 -11.77
C ARG A 112 -10.80 7.81 -11.21
N MET A 113 -11.41 8.76 -11.93
CA MET A 113 -11.56 10.11 -11.43
C MET A 113 -12.49 10.16 -10.22
N TYR A 114 -13.59 9.42 -10.24
CA TYR A 114 -14.48 9.28 -9.08
C TYR A 114 -13.75 8.74 -7.85
N GLN A 115 -12.96 7.68 -8.01
CA GLN A 115 -12.14 7.11 -6.93
C GLN A 115 -11.11 8.13 -6.43
N PHE A 116 -10.45 8.82 -7.35
CA PHE A 116 -9.47 9.86 -7.00
C PHE A 116 -10.10 10.96 -6.15
N GLU A 117 -11.19 11.56 -6.60
CA GLU A 117 -11.87 12.67 -5.88
C GLU A 117 -12.28 12.29 -4.45
N ASN A 118 -12.68 11.03 -4.23
CA ASN A 118 -13.06 10.55 -2.91
C ASN A 118 -11.86 10.16 -2.05
N ASN A 119 -10.91 9.44 -2.62
CA ASN A 119 -9.76 8.95 -1.87
C ASN A 119 -8.74 10.06 -1.58
N ALA A 120 -8.61 11.07 -2.47
CA ALA A 120 -7.74 12.22 -2.24
C ALA A 120 -8.11 13.01 -0.98
N LYS A 121 -9.40 13.06 -0.61
CA LYS A 121 -9.85 13.70 0.63
C LYS A 121 -9.30 13.00 1.86
N ILE A 122 -9.25 11.67 1.82
CA ILE A 122 -8.69 10.86 2.91
C ILE A 122 -7.16 11.05 2.93
N VAL A 123 -6.49 10.93 1.78
CA VAL A 123 -5.04 11.17 1.68
C VAL A 123 -4.65 12.53 2.24
N LYS A 124 -5.39 13.58 1.89
CA LYS A 124 -5.14 14.95 2.38
C LYS A 124 -5.15 15.04 3.91
N GLN A 125 -6.12 14.40 4.55
CA GLN A 125 -6.23 14.37 6.01
C GLN A 125 -4.97 13.73 6.63
N TYR A 126 -4.62 12.53 6.19
CA TYR A 126 -3.49 11.80 6.76
C TYR A 126 -2.13 12.39 6.37
N ALA A 127 -2.00 12.99 5.17
CA ALA A 127 -0.80 13.70 4.77
C ALA A 127 -0.51 14.91 5.67
N ARG A 128 -1.54 15.62 6.10
CA ARG A 128 -1.42 16.70 7.10
C ARG A 128 -1.03 16.18 8.47
N MET A 129 -1.64 15.08 8.92
CA MET A 129 -1.26 14.43 10.18
C MET A 129 0.20 13.97 10.17
N ALA A 130 0.67 13.38 9.06
CA ALA A 130 2.07 12.98 8.90
C ALA A 130 3.02 14.18 9.04
N ARG A 131 2.67 15.32 8.43
CA ARG A 131 3.41 16.57 8.58
C ARG A 131 3.42 17.05 10.03
N GLU A 132 2.25 17.14 10.67
CA GLU A 132 2.09 17.64 12.04
C GLU A 132 2.88 16.81 13.05
N GLN A 133 2.97 15.50 12.81
CA GLN A 133 3.73 14.57 13.63
C GLN A 133 5.21 14.45 13.24
N GLY A 134 5.66 15.19 12.20
CA GLY A 134 7.03 15.13 11.72
C GLY A 134 7.44 13.74 11.21
N PHE A 135 6.57 13.05 10.51
CA PHE A 135 6.83 11.70 10.05
C PHE A 135 8.03 11.61 9.10
N HIS A 136 8.98 10.76 9.44
CA HIS A 136 10.23 10.58 8.69
C HIS A 136 10.36 9.21 8.00
N GLY A 137 9.40 8.30 8.23
CA GLY A 137 9.35 6.98 7.60
C GLY A 137 8.88 7.00 6.15
N LEU A 138 8.64 5.83 5.57
CA LEU A 138 8.09 5.68 4.23
C LEU A 138 6.56 5.78 4.25
N TRP A 139 6.02 6.58 3.35
CA TRP A 139 4.60 6.63 3.01
C TRP A 139 4.34 5.75 1.79
N CYS A 140 3.63 4.65 1.97
CA CYS A 140 3.31 3.69 0.91
C CYS A 140 1.85 3.86 0.47
N ALA A 141 1.61 4.35 -0.74
CA ALA A 141 0.27 4.44 -1.33
C ALA A 141 -0.06 3.14 -2.07
N VAL A 142 -1.10 2.43 -1.60
CA VAL A 142 -1.58 1.17 -2.18
C VAL A 142 -2.97 1.32 -2.80
N SER A 143 -3.75 2.31 -2.34
CA SER A 143 -5.10 2.60 -2.86
C SER A 143 -5.09 3.16 -4.28
N ASP A 144 -6.14 2.86 -5.04
CA ASP A 144 -6.34 3.38 -6.39
C ASP A 144 -7.03 4.77 -6.41
N PRO A 145 -6.65 5.60 -7.39
CA PRO A 145 -5.54 5.46 -8.32
C PRO A 145 -4.19 5.82 -7.67
N VAL A 146 -3.23 4.91 -7.71
CA VAL A 146 -1.98 4.96 -6.93
C VAL A 146 -1.17 6.24 -7.17
N ASP A 147 -0.84 6.53 -8.43
CA ASP A 147 0.07 7.64 -8.76
C ASP A 147 -0.50 9.02 -8.38
N PRO A 148 -1.76 9.36 -8.69
CA PRO A 148 -2.36 10.61 -8.25
C PRO A 148 -2.47 10.72 -6.73
N LEU A 149 -2.76 9.60 -6.02
CA LEU A 149 -2.85 9.61 -4.56
C LEU A 149 -1.48 9.79 -3.90
N ALA A 150 -0.44 9.12 -4.40
CA ALA A 150 0.94 9.34 -3.94
C ALA A 150 1.36 10.81 -4.15
N LYS A 151 1.09 11.38 -5.34
CA LYS A 151 1.32 12.81 -5.62
C LYS A 151 0.54 13.71 -4.66
N THR A 152 -0.71 13.37 -4.36
CA THR A 152 -1.54 14.14 -3.41
C THR A 152 -0.94 14.12 -2.00
N ALA A 153 -0.45 12.96 -1.53
CA ALA A 153 0.20 12.85 -0.23
C ALA A 153 1.42 13.79 -0.14
N TYR A 154 2.28 13.76 -1.16
CA TYR A 154 3.43 14.66 -1.24
C TYR A 154 3.02 16.13 -1.26
N LEU A 155 2.10 16.53 -2.12
CA LEU A 155 1.69 17.92 -2.28
C LEU A 155 0.97 18.44 -1.01
N GLU A 156 0.06 17.67 -0.42
CA GLU A 156 -0.74 18.14 0.71
C GLU A 156 0.04 18.15 2.02
N SER A 157 1.02 17.26 2.20
CA SER A 157 1.92 17.32 3.36
C SER A 157 2.85 18.55 3.33
N ASN A 158 3.14 19.08 2.14
CA ASN A 158 4.01 20.22 1.94
C ASN A 158 3.28 21.56 1.83
N ARG A 159 2.01 21.62 2.24
CA ARG A 159 1.23 22.85 2.35
C ARG A 159 1.02 23.23 3.81
N ASP A 160 1.15 24.52 4.12
CA ASP A 160 0.82 25.07 5.41
C ASP A 160 -0.71 25.11 5.66
N GLU A 161 -1.11 25.63 6.80
CA GLU A 161 -2.53 25.79 7.19
C GLU A 161 -3.32 26.71 6.24
N ASN A 162 -2.64 27.65 5.57
CA ASN A 162 -3.21 28.57 4.58
C ASN A 162 -3.23 27.96 3.16
N GLY A 163 -2.69 26.74 2.99
CA GLY A 163 -2.60 26.05 1.72
C GLY A 163 -1.39 26.47 0.86
N ALA A 164 -0.52 27.35 1.36
CA ALA A 164 0.70 27.73 0.67
C ALA A 164 1.76 26.64 0.76
N TRP A 165 2.50 26.46 -0.31
CA TRP A 165 3.61 25.51 -0.36
C TRP A 165 4.79 26.01 0.49
N ASP A 166 5.29 25.18 1.40
CA ASP A 166 6.42 25.50 2.25
C ASP A 166 7.52 24.42 2.32
N GLY A 167 7.27 23.23 1.77
CA GLY A 167 8.24 22.15 1.66
C GLY A 167 8.62 21.50 3.00
N ARG A 168 7.79 21.62 4.05
CA ARG A 168 8.08 21.08 5.41
C ARG A 168 7.42 19.74 5.70
N GLY A 169 6.81 19.10 4.69
CA GLY A 169 6.17 17.80 4.82
C GLY A 169 7.06 16.65 4.39
N LEU A 170 6.43 15.65 3.80
CA LEU A 170 7.11 14.46 3.27
C LEU A 170 8.07 14.84 2.14
N ARG A 171 9.23 14.22 2.11
CA ARG A 171 10.16 14.34 1.00
C ARG A 171 9.72 13.44 -0.16
N PRO A 172 10.10 13.75 -1.41
CA PRO A 172 9.70 12.94 -2.58
C PRO A 172 10.06 11.47 -2.43
N GLU A 173 11.25 11.17 -1.92
CA GLU A 173 11.76 9.81 -1.72
C GLU A 173 11.03 9.01 -0.63
N GLN A 174 10.30 9.67 0.27
CA GLN A 174 9.49 9.02 1.29
C GLN A 174 8.14 8.53 0.74
N VAL A 175 7.66 9.10 -0.36
CA VAL A 175 6.34 8.78 -0.90
C VAL A 175 6.46 7.82 -2.07
N GLN A 176 5.94 6.61 -1.88
CA GLN A 176 6.04 5.55 -2.87
C GLN A 176 4.66 4.97 -3.21
N GLY A 177 4.41 4.75 -4.50
CA GLY A 177 3.20 4.12 -5.02
C GLY A 177 3.43 2.64 -5.35
N PHE A 178 2.50 1.78 -4.94
CA PHE A 178 2.57 0.34 -5.16
C PHE A 178 1.47 -0.12 -6.14
N GLY A 179 1.69 0.10 -7.42
CA GLY A 179 0.75 -0.28 -8.50
C GLY A 179 1.36 -1.21 -9.54
N LEU A 180 2.68 -1.12 -9.78
CA LEU A 180 3.34 -1.90 -10.84
C LEU A 180 3.52 -3.38 -10.51
N GLY A 181 3.51 -3.79 -9.25
CA GLY A 181 3.68 -5.18 -8.85
C GLY A 181 2.67 -6.12 -9.50
N VAL A 182 1.39 -5.73 -9.51
CA VAL A 182 0.33 -6.51 -10.15
C VAL A 182 0.47 -6.53 -11.68
N MET A 183 0.93 -5.44 -12.29
CA MET A 183 1.19 -5.37 -13.73
C MET A 183 2.36 -6.27 -14.12
N ASN A 184 3.42 -6.26 -13.34
CA ASN A 184 4.57 -7.15 -13.52
C ASN A 184 4.17 -8.63 -13.38
N ALA A 185 3.38 -8.97 -12.37
CA ALA A 185 2.87 -10.33 -12.18
C ALA A 185 1.96 -10.78 -13.33
N ARG A 186 1.15 -9.87 -13.87
CA ARG A 186 0.27 -10.13 -15.02
C ARG A 186 1.08 -10.36 -16.31
N ALA A 187 2.11 -9.56 -16.55
CA ALA A 187 3.03 -9.77 -17.66
C ALA A 187 3.74 -11.14 -17.53
N ALA A 188 4.22 -11.49 -16.33
CA ALA A 188 4.80 -12.79 -16.05
C ALA A 188 3.81 -13.96 -16.26
N TYR A 189 2.52 -13.75 -15.96
CA TYR A 189 1.48 -14.75 -16.22
C TYR A 189 1.39 -15.08 -17.71
N PHE A 190 1.44 -14.09 -18.61
CA PHE A 190 1.44 -14.31 -20.05
C PHE A 190 2.76 -14.90 -20.53
N ALA A 191 3.88 -14.39 -20.04
CA ALA A 191 5.22 -14.87 -20.41
C ALA A 191 5.44 -16.36 -20.06
N LYS A 192 4.87 -16.85 -18.98
CA LYS A 192 4.90 -18.29 -18.62
C LYS A 192 4.11 -19.19 -19.57
N ARG A 193 3.23 -18.62 -20.40
CA ARG A 193 2.31 -19.37 -21.28
C ARG A 193 2.63 -19.23 -22.77
N ASP A 194 3.55 -18.33 -23.13
CA ASP A 194 3.95 -18.09 -24.51
C ASP A 194 5.50 -18.03 -24.58
N PRO A 195 6.15 -19.04 -25.17
CA PRO A 195 7.61 -19.09 -25.26
C PRO A 195 8.25 -17.86 -25.94
N ARG A 196 7.52 -17.17 -26.82
CA ARG A 196 8.01 -15.95 -27.48
C ARG A 196 8.24 -14.81 -26.49
N LEU A 197 7.51 -14.83 -25.37
CA LEU A 197 7.52 -13.80 -24.34
C LEU A 197 8.43 -14.16 -23.15
N ALA A 198 9.08 -15.33 -23.18
CA ALA A 198 9.76 -15.92 -22.03
C ALA A 198 10.93 -15.09 -21.49
N SER A 199 11.58 -14.27 -22.32
CA SER A 199 12.66 -13.36 -21.91
C SER A 199 12.25 -12.42 -20.77
N PHE A 200 10.97 -12.05 -20.72
CA PHE A 200 10.42 -11.22 -19.63
C PHE A 200 10.63 -11.83 -18.24
N LEU A 201 10.62 -13.14 -18.12
CA LEU A 201 10.69 -13.83 -16.82
C LEU A 201 12.04 -13.63 -16.10
N THR A 202 13.10 -13.37 -16.84
CA THR A 202 14.45 -13.20 -16.31
C THR A 202 14.99 -11.77 -16.47
N GLU A 203 14.61 -11.10 -17.55
CA GLU A 203 15.20 -9.81 -17.95
C GLU A 203 14.18 -8.67 -17.99
N GLY A 204 12.87 -8.99 -17.96
CA GLY A 204 11.80 -8.01 -18.16
C GLY A 204 11.63 -7.01 -17.01
N ARG A 205 11.05 -5.86 -17.35
CA ARG A 205 10.68 -4.80 -16.42
C ARG A 205 9.37 -4.13 -16.84
N SER A 206 8.64 -3.65 -15.84
CA SER A 206 7.44 -2.83 -16.05
C SER A 206 7.74 -1.37 -15.70
N PHE A 207 7.28 -0.45 -16.51
CA PHE A 207 7.49 0.99 -16.36
C PHE A 207 6.18 1.77 -16.51
N GLY A 208 6.13 2.96 -15.94
CA GLY A 208 5.01 3.89 -16.06
C GLY A 208 3.96 3.71 -14.96
N PRO A 209 2.80 4.37 -15.12
CA PRO A 209 1.72 4.34 -14.15
C PRO A 209 0.95 3.02 -14.21
N HIS A 210 0.18 2.74 -13.16
CA HIS A 210 -0.82 1.67 -13.19
C HIS A 210 -2.00 2.08 -14.08
N GLY A 211 -1.90 1.84 -15.38
CA GLY A 211 -2.96 2.15 -16.34
C GLY A 211 -2.45 2.68 -17.67
N THR A 212 -3.10 3.72 -18.18
CA THR A 212 -2.70 4.36 -19.45
C THR A 212 -1.27 4.89 -19.35
N GLY A 213 -0.41 4.48 -20.28
CA GLY A 213 1.01 4.79 -20.27
C GLY A 213 1.89 3.72 -19.62
N LEU A 214 1.30 2.59 -19.13
CA LEU A 214 2.07 1.41 -18.75
C LEU A 214 2.86 0.89 -19.95
N PHE A 215 4.09 0.52 -19.71
CA PHE A 215 4.98 -0.11 -20.68
C PHE A 215 5.68 -1.33 -20.07
N ILE A 216 5.65 -2.43 -20.78
CA ILE A 216 6.33 -3.68 -20.39
C ILE A 216 7.48 -3.93 -21.36
N ALA A 217 8.72 -3.83 -20.87
CA ALA A 217 9.89 -4.22 -21.64
C ALA A 217 10.17 -5.71 -21.45
N ASN A 218 10.31 -6.46 -22.53
CA ASN A 218 10.65 -7.89 -22.49
C ASN A 218 12.00 -8.15 -21.87
N SER A 219 12.95 -7.25 -22.10
CA SER A 219 14.33 -7.23 -21.58
C SER A 219 14.83 -5.79 -21.57
N ILE A 220 15.78 -5.49 -20.70
CA ILE A 220 16.51 -4.22 -20.70
C ILE A 220 17.73 -4.31 -21.63
N ASP A 221 18.43 -5.45 -21.60
CA ASP A 221 19.68 -5.64 -22.34
C ASP A 221 19.44 -6.14 -23.76
N HIS A 222 18.36 -6.91 -23.97
CA HIS A 222 17.99 -7.51 -25.26
C HIS A 222 16.56 -7.09 -25.62
N TYR A 223 16.35 -5.79 -25.69
CA TYR A 223 15.04 -5.21 -25.98
C TYR A 223 14.54 -5.61 -27.37
N ASP A 224 13.31 -6.16 -27.42
CA ASP A 224 12.56 -6.45 -28.62
C ASP A 224 11.24 -5.68 -28.58
N GLU A 225 11.05 -4.82 -29.57
CA GLU A 225 9.89 -3.92 -29.61
C GLU A 225 8.57 -4.67 -29.84
N GLU A 226 8.56 -5.71 -30.69
CA GLU A 226 7.35 -6.47 -31.00
C GLU A 226 6.89 -7.27 -29.78
N VAL A 227 7.82 -7.97 -29.12
CA VAL A 227 7.56 -8.73 -27.90
C VAL A 227 7.11 -7.82 -26.76
N SER A 228 7.77 -6.68 -26.58
CA SER A 228 7.43 -5.69 -25.54
C SER A 228 6.05 -5.08 -25.77
N ARG A 229 5.70 -4.76 -27.03
CA ARG A 229 4.39 -4.21 -27.39
C ARG A 229 3.28 -5.23 -27.16
N GLU A 230 3.50 -6.48 -27.52
CA GLU A 230 2.55 -7.57 -27.30
C GLU A 230 2.32 -7.83 -25.81
N LEU A 231 3.38 -7.88 -24.99
CA LEU A 231 3.28 -8.00 -23.54
C LEU A 231 2.53 -6.83 -22.92
N THR A 232 2.84 -5.60 -23.36
CA THR A 232 2.15 -4.40 -22.88
C THR A 232 0.66 -4.48 -23.21
N HIS A 233 0.31 -4.81 -24.44
CA HIS A 233 -1.08 -4.94 -24.88
C HIS A 233 -1.84 -5.97 -24.04
N ARG A 234 -1.32 -7.20 -23.91
CA ARG A 234 -1.97 -8.26 -23.12
C ARG A 234 -2.11 -7.86 -21.64
N THR A 235 -1.09 -7.20 -21.09
CA THR A 235 -1.11 -6.78 -19.68
C THR A 235 -2.17 -5.71 -19.41
N VAL A 236 -2.29 -4.72 -20.29
CA VAL A 236 -3.26 -3.63 -20.16
C VAL A 236 -4.69 -4.12 -20.37
N THR A 237 -4.92 -5.05 -21.32
CA THR A 237 -6.26 -5.50 -21.71
C THR A 237 -6.76 -6.72 -20.94
N ALA A 238 -5.99 -7.26 -20.00
CA ALA A 238 -6.32 -8.50 -19.28
C ALA A 238 -7.59 -8.45 -18.41
N ASN A 239 -8.18 -7.28 -18.18
CA ASN A 239 -9.41 -7.10 -17.41
C ASN A 239 -10.65 -6.83 -18.30
N LEU A 240 -10.52 -6.98 -19.61
CA LEU A 240 -11.59 -6.73 -20.58
C LEU A 240 -12.29 -8.03 -20.96
#